data_559a7810f231846884d9eda8739148f0
#
_entry.id   559a7810f231846884d9eda8739148f0
#
_cell.length_a   1.000
_cell.length_b   1.000
_cell.length_c   1.000
_cell.angle_alpha   90.00
_cell.angle_beta   90.00
_cell.angle_gamma   90.00
#
_symmetry.space_group_name_H-M   'P 1'
#
loop_
_entity.id
_entity.type
_entity.pdbx_description
1 polymer ?
#
loop_
_entity_poly.entity_id
_entity_poly.type
_entity_poly.pdbx_seq_one_letter_code
_entity_poly.pdbx_strand_id
1 'polypeptide(L)'
;MLRERFGVSERQACRTIGQPRSTQRLPARVVPDEERLLVEFLIAFSKQRPRWGWRRAAKQARRDGWDVNDKRVKRLWRLHGLRVPAKKRKKRLSGIGTHIGAMSPIRPNVLWALDFQFDTTVDGRTLKMLNVIDEFTRECLAIDVHRTIDADGVVNVLDRLAHVHGPPVYLRFDNGGEFIAQAVADWCRFNTVNTIFIDPGSPWQNAWIESFNGRFRDELLNLWHFDSLLEARVIIEDHRIDYNMNRPHTAHGDLTPTEFADKWRTEHQPQVA
;
A
#
# COMPACT_ATOMS: atom_id res chain seq x y z
N MET A 1 -9.99 -13.77 45.69
CA MET A 1 -11.17 -12.89 45.57
C MET A 1 -12.44 -13.48 46.21
N LEU A 2 -13.19 -14.49 45.63
CA LEU A 2 -14.42 -15.00 46.29
C LEU A 2 -14.12 -15.67 47.62
N ARG A 3 -13.05 -16.46 47.71
CA ARG A 3 -12.61 -17.11 48.95
C ARG A 3 -12.27 -16.11 50.05
N GLU A 4 -11.54 -15.09 49.74
CA GLU A 4 -11.10 -14.03 50.64
C GLU A 4 -12.25 -13.12 51.06
N ARG A 5 -13.15 -12.78 50.13
CA ARG A 5 -14.25 -11.86 50.36
C ARG A 5 -15.41 -12.48 51.14
N PHE A 6 -15.67 -13.77 50.93
CA PHE A 6 -16.85 -14.45 51.49
C PHE A 6 -16.53 -15.64 52.37
N GLY A 7 -15.26 -15.94 52.66
CA GLY A 7 -14.85 -17.05 53.51
C GLY A 7 -15.23 -18.46 53.00
N VAL A 8 -15.59 -18.58 51.71
CA VAL A 8 -16.08 -19.84 51.15
C VAL A 8 -14.95 -20.75 50.68
N SER A 9 -15.19 -22.07 50.70
CA SER A 9 -14.19 -23.04 50.20
C SER A 9 -13.97 -22.90 48.68
N GLU A 10 -12.78 -23.30 48.19
CA GLU A 10 -12.49 -23.36 46.76
C GLU A 10 -13.54 -24.15 45.96
N ARG A 11 -13.98 -25.30 46.52
CA ARG A 11 -15.01 -26.14 45.91
C ARG A 11 -16.33 -25.39 45.73
N GLN A 12 -16.74 -24.64 46.75
CA GLN A 12 -17.96 -23.86 46.72
C GLN A 12 -17.87 -22.68 45.78
N ALA A 13 -16.75 -21.94 45.81
CA ALA A 13 -16.50 -20.84 44.89
C ALA A 13 -16.51 -21.31 43.42
N CYS A 14 -15.80 -22.39 43.09
CA CYS A 14 -15.78 -22.95 41.75
C CYS A 14 -17.16 -23.44 41.28
N ARG A 15 -17.93 -24.06 42.17
CA ARG A 15 -19.30 -24.50 41.86
C ARG A 15 -20.21 -23.30 41.54
N THR A 16 -20.11 -22.23 42.33
CA THR A 16 -20.93 -21.02 42.15
C THR A 16 -20.67 -20.32 40.80
N ILE A 17 -19.43 -20.27 40.38
CA ILE A 17 -19.06 -19.62 39.09
C ILE A 17 -19.02 -20.58 37.89
N GLY A 18 -19.37 -21.87 38.11
CA GLY A 18 -19.35 -22.88 37.03
C GLY A 18 -17.94 -23.24 36.49
N GLN A 19 -16.88 -22.95 37.28
CA GLN A 19 -15.50 -23.20 36.83
C GLN A 19 -14.98 -24.52 37.41
N PRO A 20 -14.43 -25.45 36.59
CA PRO A 20 -13.78 -26.66 37.09
C PRO A 20 -12.61 -26.34 38.02
N ARG A 21 -12.46 -27.10 39.13
CA ARG A 21 -11.34 -26.90 40.07
C ARG A 21 -9.97 -27.14 39.44
N SER A 22 -9.87 -28.06 38.47
CA SER A 22 -8.67 -28.27 37.71
C SER A 22 -8.21 -26.97 36.97
N THR A 23 -9.14 -26.26 36.37
CA THR A 23 -8.87 -24.97 35.72
C THR A 23 -8.44 -23.91 36.74
N GLN A 24 -9.07 -23.87 37.92
CA GLN A 24 -8.71 -22.91 38.98
C GLN A 24 -7.28 -23.13 39.51
N ARG A 25 -6.81 -24.36 39.49
CA ARG A 25 -5.48 -24.76 40.01
C ARG A 25 -4.37 -24.71 38.95
N LEU A 26 -4.73 -24.39 37.68
CA LEU A 26 -3.71 -24.21 36.67
C LEU A 26 -2.79 -23.04 37.06
N PRO A 27 -1.48 -23.22 37.02
CA PRO A 27 -0.55 -22.12 37.25
C PRO A 27 -0.84 -21.01 36.25
N ALA A 28 -0.59 -19.77 36.65
CA ALA A 28 -0.67 -18.64 35.74
C ALA A 28 0.23 -18.92 34.52
N ARG A 29 -0.34 -18.73 33.31
CA ARG A 29 0.42 -18.95 32.10
C ARG A 29 1.60 -17.98 32.06
N VAL A 30 2.79 -18.50 32.15
CA VAL A 30 4.00 -17.73 31.90
C VAL A 30 4.06 -17.41 30.41
N VAL A 31 4.04 -16.13 30.08
CA VAL A 31 4.22 -15.69 28.70
C VAL A 31 5.70 -15.84 28.37
N PRO A 32 6.09 -16.63 27.38
CA PRO A 32 7.48 -16.74 26.97
C PRO A 32 8.06 -15.37 26.59
N ASP A 33 9.31 -15.12 26.90
CA ASP A 33 9.99 -13.87 26.54
C ASP A 33 9.88 -13.55 25.04
N GLU A 34 9.96 -14.56 24.19
CA GLU A 34 9.74 -14.44 22.75
C GLU A 34 8.33 -13.90 22.39
N GLU A 35 7.28 -14.31 23.11
CA GLU A 35 5.92 -13.79 22.87
C GLU A 35 5.82 -12.32 23.32
N ARG A 36 6.50 -11.93 24.39
CA ARG A 36 6.57 -10.53 24.86
C ARG A 36 7.29 -9.66 23.83
N LEU A 37 8.44 -10.07 23.34
CA LEU A 37 9.19 -9.35 22.31
C LEU A 37 8.40 -9.24 21.00
N LEU A 38 7.71 -10.30 20.59
CA LEU A 38 6.82 -10.26 19.42
C LEU A 38 5.68 -9.26 19.63
N VAL A 39 5.08 -9.18 20.81
CA VAL A 39 4.04 -8.18 21.11
C VAL A 39 4.59 -6.77 21.03
N GLU A 40 5.76 -6.51 21.59
CA GLU A 40 6.45 -5.20 21.50
C GLU A 40 6.69 -4.81 20.04
N PHE A 41 7.18 -5.74 19.22
CA PHE A 41 7.32 -5.58 17.79
C PHE A 41 5.99 -5.22 17.10
N LEU A 42 4.91 -5.96 17.38
CA LEU A 42 3.60 -5.72 16.76
C LEU A 42 3.01 -4.37 17.16
N ILE A 43 3.22 -3.93 18.41
CA ILE A 43 2.79 -2.62 18.89
C ILE A 43 3.59 -1.51 18.17
N ALA A 44 4.92 -1.63 18.09
CA ALA A 44 5.76 -0.69 17.40
C ALA A 44 5.38 -0.58 15.91
N PHE A 45 5.21 -1.73 15.25
CA PHE A 45 4.77 -1.81 13.86
C PHE A 45 3.41 -1.13 13.64
N SER A 46 2.44 -1.34 14.52
CA SER A 46 1.11 -0.73 14.38
C SER A 46 1.13 0.79 14.56
N LYS A 47 2.04 1.33 15.38
CA LYS A 47 2.25 2.77 15.54
C LYS A 47 2.91 3.39 14.31
N GLN A 48 3.93 2.73 13.78
CA GLN A 48 4.64 3.18 12.59
C GLN A 48 3.77 3.11 11.33
N ARG A 49 2.87 2.10 11.25
CA ARG A 49 2.04 1.83 10.08
C ARG A 49 0.57 1.63 10.47
N PRO A 50 -0.12 2.68 10.89
CA PRO A 50 -1.45 2.59 11.51
C PRO A 50 -2.55 2.05 10.57
N ARG A 51 -2.31 2.10 9.24
CA ARG A 51 -3.24 1.57 8.23
C ARG A 51 -2.88 0.15 7.76
N TRP A 52 -1.81 -0.46 8.31
CA TRP A 52 -1.43 -1.82 7.99
C TRP A 52 -1.98 -2.79 9.03
N GLY A 53 -2.68 -3.82 8.58
CA GLY A 53 -3.29 -4.81 9.49
C GLY A 53 -2.35 -5.98 9.78
N TRP A 54 -2.81 -6.87 10.65
CA TRP A 54 -2.07 -8.03 11.13
C TRP A 54 -1.45 -8.92 10.04
N ARG A 55 -2.07 -9.00 8.83
CA ARG A 55 -1.49 -9.78 7.73
C ARG A 55 -0.16 -9.22 7.25
N ARG A 56 -0.06 -7.89 7.13
CA ARG A 56 1.21 -7.24 6.77
C ARG A 56 2.20 -7.29 7.92
N ALA A 57 1.73 -7.12 9.16
CA ALA A 57 2.58 -7.30 10.34
C ALA A 57 3.17 -8.71 10.41
N ALA A 58 2.39 -9.76 10.09
CA ALA A 58 2.90 -11.13 10.05
C ALA A 58 3.94 -11.35 8.95
N LYS A 59 3.75 -10.72 7.77
CA LYS A 59 4.72 -10.78 6.68
C LYS A 59 6.01 -10.07 7.07
N GLN A 60 5.91 -8.88 7.65
CA GLN A 60 7.08 -8.13 8.12
C GLN A 60 7.81 -8.88 9.21
N ALA A 61 7.12 -9.43 10.21
CA ALA A 61 7.74 -10.22 11.25
C ALA A 61 8.58 -11.38 10.66
N ARG A 62 8.04 -12.12 9.69
CA ARG A 62 8.80 -13.20 9.04
C ARG A 62 10.02 -12.69 8.24
N ARG A 63 9.91 -11.52 7.61
CA ARG A 63 11.06 -10.87 6.94
C ARG A 63 12.16 -10.48 7.93
N ASP A 64 11.74 -10.07 9.13
CA ASP A 64 12.67 -9.71 10.22
C ASP A 64 13.17 -10.94 11.00
N GLY A 65 12.92 -12.17 10.50
CA GLY A 65 13.47 -13.41 11.03
C GLY A 65 12.62 -14.09 12.12
N TRP A 66 11.40 -13.59 12.40
CA TRP A 66 10.53 -14.25 13.37
C TRP A 66 9.91 -15.54 12.80
N ASP A 67 10.03 -16.64 13.52
CA ASP A 67 9.28 -17.86 13.23
C ASP A 67 7.86 -17.75 13.78
N VAL A 68 6.95 -17.17 12.97
CA VAL A 68 5.57 -16.92 13.37
C VAL A 68 4.57 -17.32 12.31
N ASN A 69 3.48 -17.91 12.74
CA ASN A 69 2.35 -18.18 11.88
C ASN A 69 1.26 -17.08 11.98
N ASP A 70 0.45 -16.97 10.94
CA ASP A 70 -0.61 -15.98 10.84
C ASP A 70 -1.62 -16.04 12.00
N LYS A 71 -1.92 -17.26 12.51
CA LYS A 71 -2.86 -17.46 13.62
C LYS A 71 -2.34 -16.84 14.91
N ARG A 72 -1.03 -17.02 15.21
CA ARG A 72 -0.37 -16.44 16.40
C ARG A 72 -0.39 -14.91 16.32
N VAL A 73 0.06 -14.34 15.20
CA VAL A 73 0.07 -12.88 15.00
C VAL A 73 -1.35 -12.30 15.08
N LYS A 74 -2.33 -12.91 14.40
CA LYS A 74 -3.73 -12.46 14.44
C LYS A 74 -4.31 -12.48 15.86
N ARG A 75 -3.99 -13.51 16.65
CA ARG A 75 -4.42 -13.63 18.06
C ARG A 75 -3.86 -12.49 18.90
N LEU A 76 -2.54 -12.28 18.84
CA LEU A 76 -1.86 -11.22 19.58
C LEU A 76 -2.34 -9.82 19.14
N TRP A 77 -2.47 -9.60 17.86
CA TRP A 77 -2.99 -8.35 17.28
C TRP A 77 -4.37 -7.97 17.84
N ARG A 78 -5.26 -8.96 17.97
CA ARG A 78 -6.59 -8.75 18.54
C ARG A 78 -6.54 -8.55 20.07
N LEU A 79 -5.71 -9.33 20.76
CA LEU A 79 -5.56 -9.27 22.20
C LEU A 79 -5.10 -7.88 22.67
N HIS A 80 -4.17 -7.27 21.93
CA HIS A 80 -3.64 -5.94 22.22
C HIS A 80 -4.40 -4.80 21.55
N GLY A 81 -5.57 -5.05 20.99
CA GLY A 81 -6.45 -4.01 20.43
C GLY A 81 -5.90 -3.30 19.18
N LEU A 82 -4.90 -3.86 18.51
CA LEU A 82 -4.23 -3.26 17.35
C LEU A 82 -5.11 -3.32 16.09
N ARG A 83 -6.34 -2.81 16.16
CA ARG A 83 -7.31 -2.87 15.06
C ARG A 83 -7.13 -1.70 14.12
N VAL A 84 -7.00 -1.99 12.82
CA VAL A 84 -7.11 -0.98 11.76
C VAL A 84 -8.61 -0.63 11.60
N PRO A 85 -8.98 0.66 11.55
CA PRO A 85 -10.35 1.06 11.28
C PRO A 85 -10.87 0.42 9.99
N ALA A 86 -12.09 -0.10 10.03
CA ALA A 86 -12.69 -0.74 8.87
C ALA A 86 -12.95 0.31 7.77
N LYS A 87 -12.51 0.04 6.54
CA LYS A 87 -12.91 0.84 5.40
C LYS A 87 -14.41 0.66 5.16
N LYS A 88 -15.14 1.76 4.93
CA LYS A 88 -16.53 1.70 4.47
C LYS A 88 -16.55 0.88 3.17
N ARG A 89 -17.26 -0.24 3.16
CA ARG A 89 -17.43 -1.04 1.95
C ARG A 89 -18.23 -0.22 0.94
N LYS A 90 -17.59 0.15 -0.17
CA LYS A 90 -18.34 0.59 -1.35
C LYS A 90 -19.15 -0.61 -1.83
N LYS A 91 -20.45 -0.43 -2.09
CA LYS A 91 -21.25 -1.47 -2.77
C LYS A 91 -20.56 -1.79 -4.09
N ARG A 92 -20.10 -3.02 -4.27
CA ARG A 92 -19.66 -3.48 -5.58
C ARG A 92 -20.91 -3.50 -6.45
N LEU A 93 -20.90 -2.74 -7.53
CA LEU A 93 -21.80 -3.01 -8.63
C LEU A 93 -21.45 -4.42 -9.12
N SER A 94 -22.39 -5.35 -8.95
CA SER A 94 -22.29 -6.71 -9.48
C SER A 94 -22.53 -6.64 -10.99
N GLY A 95 -21.51 -6.24 -11.73
CA GLY A 95 -21.46 -6.38 -13.18
C GLY A 95 -20.47 -7.48 -13.51
N ILE A 96 -20.74 -8.26 -14.54
CA ILE A 96 -19.78 -9.18 -15.13
C ILE A 96 -18.62 -8.32 -15.63
N GLY A 97 -17.54 -8.26 -14.85
CA GLY A 97 -16.32 -7.58 -15.25
C GLY A 97 -15.69 -8.35 -16.39
N THR A 98 -16.10 -8.05 -17.60
CA THR A 98 -15.38 -8.50 -18.79
C THR A 98 -14.07 -7.73 -18.84
N HIS A 99 -12.98 -8.36 -18.41
CA HIS A 99 -11.60 -7.88 -18.64
C HIS A 99 -11.20 -8.01 -20.13
N ILE A 100 -12.18 -8.00 -21.04
CA ILE A 100 -11.95 -8.11 -22.47
C ILE A 100 -11.38 -6.77 -22.94
N GLY A 101 -10.11 -6.77 -23.32
CA GLY A 101 -9.44 -5.63 -23.96
C GLY A 101 -8.52 -4.77 -23.07
N ALA A 102 -8.44 -5.00 -21.75
CA ALA A 102 -7.42 -4.33 -20.95
C ALA A 102 -6.05 -4.93 -21.26
N MET A 103 -5.17 -4.15 -21.89
CA MET A 103 -3.77 -4.53 -22.08
C MET A 103 -3.14 -4.83 -20.73
N SER A 104 -2.60 -6.03 -20.56
CA SER A 104 -1.85 -6.42 -19.37
C SER A 104 -0.36 -6.47 -19.73
N PRO A 105 0.48 -5.65 -19.12
CA PRO A 105 1.91 -5.66 -19.41
C PRO A 105 2.54 -6.98 -18.95
N ILE A 106 3.50 -7.49 -19.72
CA ILE A 106 4.20 -8.76 -19.47
C ILE A 106 5.64 -8.58 -19.00
N ARG A 107 6.13 -7.37 -18.95
CA ARG A 107 7.47 -6.99 -18.47
C ARG A 107 7.49 -5.55 -17.97
N PRO A 108 8.52 -5.14 -17.19
CA PRO A 108 8.70 -3.76 -16.79
C PRO A 108 8.77 -2.81 -18.00
N ASN A 109 8.40 -1.58 -17.78
CA ASN A 109 8.51 -0.49 -18.75
C ASN A 109 7.71 -0.69 -20.05
N VAL A 110 6.66 -1.53 -20.00
CA VAL A 110 5.71 -1.66 -21.12
C VAL A 110 4.58 -0.67 -20.99
N LEU A 111 4.01 -0.51 -19.80
CA LEU A 111 2.84 0.33 -19.59
C LEU A 111 2.99 1.14 -18.31
N TRP A 112 3.06 2.46 -18.46
CA TRP A 112 2.94 3.38 -17.35
C TRP A 112 1.52 3.92 -17.28
N ALA A 113 0.92 3.87 -16.11
CA ALA A 113 -0.37 4.51 -15.83
C ALA A 113 -0.14 5.82 -15.08
N LEU A 114 -0.83 6.87 -15.53
CA LEU A 114 -0.78 8.21 -14.97
C LEU A 114 -2.15 8.61 -14.44
N ASP A 115 -2.17 9.34 -13.33
CA ASP A 115 -3.40 9.93 -12.80
C ASP A 115 -3.08 11.12 -11.88
N PHE A 116 -4.00 12.08 -11.83
CA PHE A 116 -3.90 13.19 -10.91
C PHE A 116 -4.61 12.88 -9.58
N GLN A 117 -3.98 13.31 -8.51
CA GLN A 117 -4.58 13.28 -7.18
C GLN A 117 -4.46 14.66 -6.53
N PHE A 118 -5.44 15.02 -5.70
CA PHE A 118 -5.50 16.35 -5.10
C PHE A 118 -5.58 16.24 -3.58
N ASP A 119 -4.96 17.21 -2.91
CA ASP A 119 -5.08 17.46 -1.48
C ASP A 119 -4.91 18.95 -1.20
N THR A 120 -4.81 19.36 0.06
CA THR A 120 -4.60 20.76 0.45
C THR A 120 -3.56 20.87 1.56
N THR A 121 -2.85 21.97 1.60
CA THR A 121 -2.07 22.39 2.78
C THR A 121 -3.00 22.98 3.84
N VAL A 122 -2.54 23.09 5.09
CA VAL A 122 -3.30 23.63 6.24
C VAL A 122 -3.88 25.01 5.95
N ASP A 123 -3.19 25.84 5.16
CA ASP A 123 -3.65 27.15 4.69
C ASP A 123 -4.74 27.08 3.58
N GLY A 124 -5.24 25.87 3.25
CA GLY A 124 -6.29 25.65 2.26
C GLY A 124 -5.83 25.68 0.80
N ARG A 125 -4.54 25.88 0.53
CA ARG A 125 -4.01 25.93 -0.84
C ARG A 125 -3.89 24.53 -1.43
N THR A 126 -4.29 24.37 -2.67
CA THR A 126 -4.29 23.09 -3.39
C THR A 126 -2.89 22.49 -3.51
N LEU A 127 -2.82 21.18 -3.31
CA LEU A 127 -1.73 20.31 -3.74
C LEU A 127 -2.23 19.47 -4.91
N LYS A 128 -1.60 19.57 -6.07
CA LYS A 128 -1.84 18.72 -7.24
C LYS A 128 -0.68 17.75 -7.38
N MET A 129 -0.98 16.48 -7.45
CA MET A 129 0.00 15.40 -7.51
C MET A 129 -0.20 14.62 -8.80
N LEU A 130 0.88 14.46 -9.57
CA LEU A 130 0.93 13.55 -10.72
C LEU A 130 1.54 12.23 -10.26
N ASN A 131 0.74 11.18 -10.22
CA ASN A 131 1.15 9.84 -9.89
C ASN A 131 1.47 9.07 -11.18
N VAL A 132 2.61 8.41 -11.22
CA VAL A 132 3.03 7.53 -12.32
C VAL A 132 3.43 6.17 -11.75
N ILE A 133 2.82 5.11 -12.25
CA ILE A 133 3.13 3.73 -11.85
C ILE A 133 3.48 2.87 -13.06
N ASP A 134 4.42 1.95 -12.89
CA ASP A 134 4.60 0.83 -13.81
C ASP A 134 3.55 -0.25 -13.48
N GLU A 135 2.70 -0.59 -14.45
CA GLU A 135 1.61 -1.54 -14.20
C GLU A 135 2.07 -2.98 -14.05
N PHE A 136 3.26 -3.35 -14.50
CA PHE A 136 3.81 -4.68 -14.33
C PHE A 136 4.44 -4.84 -12.95
N THR A 137 5.40 -4.00 -12.60
CA THR A 137 6.15 -4.08 -11.34
C THR A 137 5.38 -3.55 -10.15
N ARG A 138 4.34 -2.73 -10.38
CA ARG A 138 3.64 -1.94 -9.36
C ARG A 138 4.52 -0.89 -8.69
N GLU A 139 5.70 -0.62 -9.23
CA GLU A 139 6.53 0.48 -8.75
C GLU A 139 5.82 1.82 -8.98
N CYS A 140 5.80 2.64 -7.95
CA CYS A 140 5.45 4.04 -8.07
C CYS A 140 6.69 4.79 -8.57
N LEU A 141 6.72 5.11 -9.87
CA LEU A 141 7.85 5.75 -10.52
C LEU A 141 7.98 7.21 -10.09
N ALA A 142 6.86 7.91 -9.95
CA ALA A 142 6.81 9.28 -9.46
C ALA A 142 5.52 9.60 -8.71
N ILE A 143 5.62 10.51 -7.75
CA ILE A 143 4.54 11.33 -7.22
C ILE A 143 5.05 12.76 -7.26
N ASP A 144 4.77 13.49 -8.33
CA ASP A 144 5.25 14.86 -8.50
C ASP A 144 4.23 15.84 -7.91
N VAL A 145 4.66 16.73 -6.98
CA VAL A 145 3.77 17.55 -6.15
C VAL A 145 3.98 19.03 -6.41
N HIS A 146 2.94 19.73 -6.86
CA HIS A 146 2.95 21.16 -7.14
C HIS A 146 1.63 21.82 -6.73
N ARG A 147 1.56 23.14 -6.84
CA ARG A 147 0.29 23.88 -6.72
C ARG A 147 -0.55 23.72 -7.98
N THR A 148 0.13 23.70 -9.12
CA THR A 148 -0.46 23.44 -10.46
C THR A 148 0.50 22.58 -11.25
N ILE A 149 -0.02 21.71 -12.08
CA ILE A 149 0.74 20.92 -13.07
C ILE A 149 -0.03 21.05 -14.37
N ASP A 150 0.59 21.63 -15.35
CA ASP A 150 0.11 21.74 -16.72
C ASP A 150 0.71 20.64 -17.62
N ALA A 151 0.49 20.73 -18.92
CA ALA A 151 0.99 19.74 -19.87
C ALA A 151 2.52 19.71 -19.92
N ASP A 152 3.18 20.87 -19.83
CA ASP A 152 4.65 20.94 -19.81
C ASP A 152 5.20 20.34 -18.52
N GLY A 153 4.51 20.52 -17.39
CA GLY A 153 4.82 19.85 -16.14
C GLY A 153 4.73 18.33 -16.26
N VAL A 154 3.72 17.80 -16.95
CA VAL A 154 3.60 16.36 -17.24
C VAL A 154 4.78 15.88 -18.09
N VAL A 155 5.13 16.60 -19.19
CA VAL A 155 6.27 16.29 -20.06
C VAL A 155 7.58 16.26 -19.28
N ASN A 156 7.82 17.24 -18.41
CA ASN A 156 9.03 17.27 -17.57
C ASN A 156 9.17 16.05 -16.66
N VAL A 157 8.04 15.54 -16.11
CA VAL A 157 8.04 14.31 -15.31
C VAL A 157 8.35 13.11 -16.20
N LEU A 158 7.72 13.01 -17.37
CA LEU A 158 7.93 11.91 -18.31
C LEU A 158 9.37 11.87 -18.82
N ASP A 159 9.99 13.01 -19.15
CA ASP A 159 11.39 13.11 -19.58
C ASP A 159 12.34 12.60 -18.48
N ARG A 160 12.14 13.05 -17.25
CA ARG A 160 12.94 12.60 -16.11
C ARG A 160 12.84 11.10 -15.92
N LEU A 161 11.64 10.54 -16.02
CA LEU A 161 11.42 9.10 -15.86
C LEU A 161 11.99 8.32 -17.06
N ALA A 162 11.83 8.82 -18.29
CA ALA A 162 12.37 8.20 -19.49
C ALA A 162 13.91 8.20 -19.48
N HIS A 163 14.54 9.22 -18.90
CA HIS A 163 16.01 9.25 -18.74
C HIS A 163 16.50 8.12 -17.80
N VAL A 164 15.74 7.79 -16.75
CA VAL A 164 16.14 6.79 -15.75
C VAL A 164 15.76 5.36 -16.18
N HIS A 165 14.55 5.18 -16.72
CA HIS A 165 13.95 3.86 -16.99
C HIS A 165 13.91 3.52 -18.49
N GLY A 166 14.23 4.47 -19.36
CA GLY A 166 13.86 4.43 -20.77
C GLY A 166 12.37 4.77 -20.97
N PRO A 167 11.95 5.22 -22.17
CA PRO A 167 10.55 5.47 -22.45
C PRO A 167 9.73 4.18 -22.40
N PRO A 168 8.47 4.21 -21.92
CA PRO A 168 7.60 3.05 -21.93
C PRO A 168 7.09 2.78 -23.35
N VAL A 169 6.53 1.59 -23.58
CA VAL A 169 5.87 1.29 -24.85
C VAL A 169 4.51 1.98 -24.95
N TYR A 170 3.82 2.09 -23.79
CA TYR A 170 2.49 2.68 -23.69
C TYR A 170 2.37 3.59 -22.46
N LEU A 171 1.64 4.71 -22.64
CA LEU A 171 1.10 5.51 -21.55
C LEU A 171 -0.42 5.29 -21.46
N ARG A 172 -0.93 5.12 -20.24
CA ARG A 172 -2.36 5.08 -19.94
C ARG A 172 -2.72 6.22 -19.00
N PHE A 173 -3.73 6.99 -19.39
CA PHE A 173 -4.27 8.09 -18.61
C PHE A 173 -5.73 8.34 -18.97
N ASP A 174 -6.41 9.11 -18.15
CA ASP A 174 -7.76 9.57 -18.45
C ASP A 174 -7.76 10.69 -19.53
N ASN A 175 -8.97 11.16 -19.88
CA ASN A 175 -9.12 12.25 -20.85
C ASN A 175 -8.97 13.65 -20.20
N GLY A 176 -8.14 13.79 -19.17
CA GLY A 176 -7.83 15.09 -18.57
C GLY A 176 -7.14 16.03 -19.57
N GLY A 177 -7.49 17.32 -19.51
CA GLY A 177 -6.99 18.32 -20.48
C GLY A 177 -5.46 18.37 -20.56
N GLU A 178 -4.77 18.16 -19.46
CA GLU A 178 -3.31 18.15 -19.37
C GLU A 178 -2.69 16.96 -20.11
N PHE A 179 -3.38 15.83 -20.17
CA PHE A 179 -2.89 14.62 -20.84
C PHE A 179 -3.17 14.59 -22.33
N ILE A 180 -4.29 15.19 -22.75
CA ILE A 180 -4.65 15.29 -24.19
C ILE A 180 -3.99 16.48 -24.87
N ALA A 181 -3.23 17.30 -24.14
CA ALA A 181 -2.54 18.45 -24.69
C ALA A 181 -1.51 18.06 -25.75
N GLN A 182 -1.30 18.95 -26.73
CA GLN A 182 -0.38 18.73 -27.84
C GLN A 182 1.05 18.40 -27.37
N ALA A 183 1.53 19.02 -26.28
CA ALA A 183 2.86 18.77 -25.72
C ALA A 183 3.08 17.31 -25.33
N VAL A 184 2.08 16.66 -24.68
CA VAL A 184 2.17 15.24 -24.32
C VAL A 184 2.08 14.35 -25.54
N ALA A 185 1.23 14.69 -26.52
CA ALA A 185 1.13 13.97 -27.78
C ALA A 185 2.45 14.03 -28.60
N ASP A 186 3.09 15.20 -28.62
CA ASP A 186 4.39 15.38 -29.30
C ASP A 186 5.51 14.63 -28.58
N TRP A 187 5.51 14.63 -27.24
CA TRP A 187 6.44 13.82 -26.44
C TRP A 187 6.30 12.33 -26.76
N CYS A 188 5.07 11.83 -26.80
CA CYS A 188 4.80 10.43 -27.14
C CYS A 188 5.29 10.09 -28.55
N ARG A 189 5.04 10.97 -29.51
CA ARG A 189 5.48 10.78 -30.89
C ARG A 189 7.00 10.77 -31.01
N PHE A 190 7.69 11.70 -30.34
CA PHE A 190 9.14 11.79 -30.33
C PHE A 190 9.81 10.55 -29.71
N ASN A 191 9.24 10.03 -28.62
CA ASN A 191 9.75 8.86 -27.91
C ASN A 191 9.20 7.52 -28.44
N THR A 192 8.41 7.51 -29.50
CA THR A 192 7.76 6.30 -30.07
C THR A 192 6.88 5.57 -29.04
N VAL A 193 6.18 6.34 -28.19
CA VAL A 193 5.29 5.84 -27.15
C VAL A 193 3.84 5.88 -27.65
N ASN A 194 3.11 4.80 -27.46
CA ASN A 194 1.69 4.75 -27.80
C ASN A 194 0.84 5.20 -26.60
N THR A 195 -0.30 5.80 -26.87
CA THR A 195 -1.25 6.22 -25.83
C THR A 195 -2.45 5.29 -25.76
N ILE A 196 -2.88 4.96 -24.54
CA ILE A 196 -4.11 4.21 -24.26
C ILE A 196 -5.04 5.13 -23.48
N PHE A 197 -6.05 5.64 -24.16
CA PHE A 197 -7.09 6.43 -23.52
C PHE A 197 -8.11 5.52 -22.83
N ILE A 198 -8.60 5.98 -21.68
CA ILE A 198 -9.62 5.28 -20.92
C ILE A 198 -10.99 5.72 -21.47
N ASP A 199 -11.84 4.77 -21.80
CA ASP A 199 -13.19 5.06 -22.27
C ASP A 199 -13.99 5.77 -21.17
N PRO A 200 -14.81 6.79 -21.51
CA PRO A 200 -15.68 7.45 -20.55
C PRO A 200 -16.56 6.43 -19.82
N GLY A 201 -16.54 6.46 -18.47
CA GLY A 201 -17.29 5.52 -17.63
C GLY A 201 -16.67 4.15 -17.44
N SER A 202 -15.41 3.94 -17.85
CA SER A 202 -14.70 2.67 -17.76
C SER A 202 -13.55 2.67 -16.74
N PRO A 203 -13.81 2.94 -15.44
CA PRO A 203 -12.77 3.05 -14.42
C PRO A 203 -11.94 1.76 -14.26
N TRP A 204 -12.50 0.61 -14.62
CA TRP A 204 -11.75 -0.67 -14.56
C TRP A 204 -10.53 -0.71 -15.49
N GLN A 205 -10.50 0.14 -16.54
CA GLN A 205 -9.36 0.24 -17.44
C GLN A 205 -8.14 0.89 -16.77
N ASN A 206 -8.33 1.66 -15.68
CA ASN A 206 -7.27 2.29 -14.89
C ASN A 206 -7.18 1.75 -13.45
N ALA A 207 -7.66 0.54 -13.21
CA ALA A 207 -7.86 -0.03 -11.88
C ALA A 207 -6.58 -0.08 -11.02
N TRP A 208 -5.40 -0.14 -11.64
CA TRP A 208 -4.14 -0.26 -10.92
C TRP A 208 -3.73 1.06 -10.27
N ILE A 209 -3.74 2.14 -11.04
CA ILE A 209 -3.40 3.46 -10.48
C ILE A 209 -4.50 3.96 -9.55
N GLU A 210 -5.78 3.68 -9.82
CA GLU A 210 -6.87 3.98 -8.88
C GLU A 210 -6.68 3.23 -7.54
N SER A 211 -6.27 1.96 -7.62
CA SER A 211 -5.94 1.18 -6.42
C SER A 211 -4.73 1.72 -5.67
N PHE A 212 -3.71 2.22 -6.37
CA PHE A 212 -2.58 2.93 -5.79
C PHE A 212 -3.03 4.21 -5.11
N ASN A 213 -3.74 5.09 -5.82
CA ASN A 213 -4.26 6.36 -5.30
C ASN A 213 -5.13 6.17 -4.06
N GLY A 214 -5.98 5.14 -4.07
CA GLY A 214 -6.79 4.81 -2.90
C GLY A 214 -5.98 4.35 -1.69
N ARG A 215 -4.82 3.73 -1.88
CA ARG A 215 -3.89 3.35 -0.79
C ARG A 215 -3.08 4.53 -0.33
N PHE A 216 -2.53 5.31 -1.24
CA PHE A 216 -1.79 6.52 -0.95
C PHE A 216 -2.64 7.48 -0.11
N ARG A 217 -3.90 7.71 -0.50
CA ARG A 217 -4.85 8.51 0.29
C ARG A 217 -5.09 7.92 1.68
N ASP A 218 -5.33 6.61 1.78
CA ASP A 218 -5.64 5.95 3.05
C ASP A 218 -4.42 5.87 3.98
N GLU A 219 -3.23 5.67 3.43
CA GLU A 219 -2.01 5.38 4.20
C GLU A 219 -1.19 6.63 4.50
N LEU A 220 -1.37 7.73 3.74
CA LEU A 220 -0.70 9.00 3.99
C LEU A 220 -1.65 10.18 4.04
N LEU A 221 -2.33 10.55 2.93
CA LEU A 221 -3.03 11.83 2.83
C LEU A 221 -4.13 12.02 3.88
N ASN A 222 -4.83 10.96 4.29
CA ASN A 222 -5.84 11.02 5.35
C ASN A 222 -5.25 11.03 6.78
N LEU A 223 -3.95 10.88 6.93
CA LEU A 223 -3.27 10.81 8.23
C LEU A 223 -2.39 12.03 8.50
N TRP A 224 -2.06 12.78 7.47
CA TRP A 224 -1.13 13.89 7.54
C TRP A 224 -1.78 15.21 7.07
N HIS A 225 -1.47 16.28 7.77
CA HIS A 225 -1.81 17.64 7.38
C HIS A 225 -0.52 18.38 7.03
N PHE A 226 -0.37 18.78 5.79
CA PHE A 226 0.85 19.42 5.30
C PHE A 226 0.82 20.94 5.59
N ASP A 227 1.82 21.43 6.28
CA ASP A 227 1.95 22.87 6.57
C ASP A 227 2.41 23.66 5.34
N SER A 228 3.19 23.03 4.45
CA SER A 228 3.73 23.68 3.27
C SER A 228 3.85 22.74 2.07
N LEU A 229 4.04 23.32 0.87
CA LEU A 229 4.35 22.55 -0.34
C LEU A 229 5.69 21.79 -0.21
N LEU A 230 6.69 22.39 0.43
CA LEU A 230 8.00 21.75 0.62
C LEU A 230 7.88 20.53 1.52
N GLU A 231 7.19 20.66 2.64
CA GLU A 231 6.91 19.52 3.52
C GLU A 231 6.14 18.42 2.81
N ALA A 232 5.09 18.76 2.05
CA ALA A 232 4.33 17.80 1.28
C ALA A 232 5.23 17.02 0.29
N ARG A 233 6.14 17.70 -0.40
CA ARG A 233 7.09 17.07 -1.31
C ARG A 233 8.01 16.07 -0.61
N VAL A 234 8.56 16.43 0.53
CA VAL A 234 9.47 15.56 1.30
C VAL A 234 8.73 14.32 1.80
N ILE A 235 7.62 14.53 2.50
CA ILE A 235 6.86 13.42 3.12
C ILE A 235 6.24 12.49 2.07
N ILE A 236 5.77 13.04 0.95
CA ILE A 236 5.19 12.24 -0.13
C ILE A 236 6.29 11.44 -0.86
N GLU A 237 7.48 12.01 -1.04
CA GLU A 237 8.61 11.27 -1.64
C GLU A 237 9.08 10.16 -0.70
N ASP A 238 9.19 10.39 0.60
CA ASP A 238 9.49 9.36 1.58
C ASP A 238 8.45 8.22 1.54
N HIS A 239 7.17 8.57 1.41
CA HIS A 239 6.11 7.58 1.24
C HIS A 239 6.25 6.78 -0.07
N ARG A 240 6.62 7.41 -1.18
CA ARG A 240 6.86 6.73 -2.45
C ARG A 240 8.00 5.71 -2.33
N ILE A 241 9.10 6.11 -1.72
CA ILE A 241 10.24 5.23 -1.45
C ILE A 241 9.82 4.08 -0.56
N ASP A 242 9.13 4.37 0.55
CA ASP A 242 8.63 3.36 1.47
C ASP A 242 7.64 2.37 0.81
N TYR A 243 6.75 2.87 -0.04
CA TYR A 243 5.83 2.04 -0.82
C TYR A 243 6.59 1.06 -1.72
N ASN A 244 7.60 1.51 -2.44
CA ASN A 244 8.37 0.67 -3.34
C ASN A 244 9.25 -0.33 -2.60
N MET A 245 9.90 0.07 -1.52
CA MET A 245 10.91 -0.74 -0.82
C MET A 245 10.34 -1.65 0.26
N ASN A 246 9.22 -1.27 0.88
CA ASN A 246 8.75 -1.96 2.09
C ASN A 246 7.35 -2.55 1.97
N ARG A 247 6.56 -2.19 0.95
CA ARG A 247 5.18 -2.64 0.85
C ARG A 247 5.07 -3.99 0.14
N PRO A 248 4.66 -5.09 0.84
CA PRO A 248 4.49 -6.38 0.20
C PRO A 248 3.25 -6.40 -0.68
N HIS A 249 3.39 -6.93 -1.90
CA HIS A 249 2.32 -7.10 -2.87
C HIS A 249 1.97 -8.58 -3.07
N THR A 250 0.73 -8.94 -2.75
CA THR A 250 0.26 -10.34 -2.88
C THR A 250 0.34 -10.84 -4.32
N ALA A 251 0.15 -9.96 -5.30
CA ALA A 251 0.27 -10.31 -6.72
C ALA A 251 1.70 -10.70 -7.13
N HIS A 252 2.70 -10.30 -6.34
CA HIS A 252 4.12 -10.59 -6.57
C HIS A 252 4.67 -11.61 -5.56
N GLY A 253 3.80 -12.45 -4.98
CA GLY A 253 4.23 -13.44 -3.98
C GLY A 253 4.75 -12.79 -2.69
N ASP A 254 4.21 -11.62 -2.34
CA ASP A 254 4.58 -10.81 -1.18
C ASP A 254 5.94 -10.09 -1.28
N LEU A 255 6.56 -10.09 -2.44
CA LEU A 255 7.67 -9.20 -2.73
C LEU A 255 7.19 -7.74 -2.77
N THR A 256 8.09 -6.82 -2.47
CA THR A 256 7.87 -5.39 -2.70
C THR A 256 7.97 -5.08 -4.20
N PRO A 257 7.47 -3.92 -4.66
CA PRO A 257 7.64 -3.52 -6.05
C PRO A 257 9.11 -3.55 -6.51
N THR A 258 10.02 -2.98 -5.73
CA THR A 258 11.46 -2.97 -6.05
C THR A 258 12.05 -4.38 -6.08
N GLU A 259 11.78 -5.23 -5.08
CA GLU A 259 12.27 -6.62 -5.06
C GLU A 259 11.77 -7.41 -6.27
N PHE A 260 10.51 -7.21 -6.67
CA PHE A 260 9.95 -7.87 -7.84
C PHE A 260 10.60 -7.38 -9.14
N ALA A 261 10.81 -6.07 -9.27
CA ALA A 261 11.48 -5.49 -10.43
C ALA A 261 12.93 -5.97 -10.55
N ASP A 262 13.68 -5.99 -9.45
CA ASP A 262 15.07 -6.45 -9.43
C ASP A 262 15.19 -7.94 -9.73
N LYS A 263 14.30 -8.75 -9.16
CA LYS A 263 14.23 -10.17 -9.46
C LYS A 263 13.99 -10.40 -10.96
N TRP A 264 13.02 -9.68 -11.53
CA TRP A 264 12.72 -9.79 -12.96
C TRP A 264 13.91 -9.37 -13.83
N ARG A 265 14.58 -8.27 -13.50
CA ARG A 265 15.80 -7.81 -14.21
C ARG A 265 16.91 -8.86 -14.16
N THR A 266 17.14 -9.47 -12.99
CA THR A 266 18.16 -10.51 -12.82
C THR A 266 17.85 -11.77 -13.63
N GLU A 267 16.59 -12.20 -13.65
CA GLU A 267 16.15 -13.39 -14.39
C GLU A 267 16.16 -13.21 -15.91
N HIS A 268 16.10 -11.97 -16.41
CA HIS A 268 15.99 -11.64 -17.83
C HIS A 268 17.18 -10.82 -18.35
N GLN A 269 18.28 -10.71 -17.59
CA GLN A 269 19.53 -10.15 -18.10
C GLN A 269 20.02 -11.03 -19.26
N PRO A 270 20.38 -10.45 -20.44
CA PRO A 270 21.05 -11.23 -21.45
C PRO A 270 22.35 -11.79 -20.87
N GLN A 271 22.51 -13.11 -20.92
CA GLN A 271 23.80 -13.72 -20.59
C GLN A 271 24.80 -13.15 -21.58
N VAL A 272 25.72 -12.33 -21.08
CA VAL A 272 26.88 -11.87 -21.86
C VAL A 272 27.72 -13.12 -22.07
N ALA A 273 27.68 -13.64 -23.30
CA ALA A 273 28.50 -14.76 -23.75
C ALA A 273 29.95 -14.27 -23.98
#